data_3ba05f130524c021e18242efb0e0c1b6
#
_entry.id   3ba05f130524c021e18242efb0e0c1b6
#
_cell.length_a   1.000
_cell.length_b   1.000
_cell.length_c   1.000
_cell.angle_alpha   90.00
_cell.angle_beta   90.00
_cell.angle_gamma   90.00
#
_symmetry.space_group_name_H-M   'P 1'
#
loop_
_entity.id
_entity.type
_entity.pdbx_description
1 polymer ?
#
loop_
_entity_poly.entity_id
_entity_poly.type
_entity_poly.pdbx_seq_one_letter_code
_entity_poly.pdbx_strand_id
1 'polypeptide(L)'
;PAEAARVLPYLAPDGVMVSATTSIQPITAALSSEPYLAKATVASLDERLNVRAGGRARFVLVDDEAVLSQVGNRKALNTVLLAFALKTGHLPLSLDDLRDAVRACVKPRFVELNLAAIDLVESKE
;
A
#
# COMPACT_ATOMS: atom_id res chain seq x y z
N PRO A 1 -3.48 -3.33 -7.25
CA PRO A 1 -4.91 -3.45 -6.85
C PRO A 1 -5.48 -4.86 -7.04
N ALA A 2 -5.08 -5.62 -8.06
CA ALA A 2 -5.61 -6.96 -8.30
C ALA A 2 -5.36 -7.92 -7.13
N GLU A 3 -4.18 -7.91 -6.54
CA GLU A 3 -3.86 -8.73 -5.38
C GLU A 3 -4.63 -8.29 -4.13
N ALA A 4 -4.87 -6.98 -3.97
CA ALA A 4 -5.73 -6.49 -2.90
C ALA A 4 -7.15 -7.05 -3.02
N ALA A 5 -7.70 -7.17 -4.23
CA ALA A 5 -9.01 -7.76 -4.46
C ALA A 5 -9.07 -9.23 -4.02
N ARG A 6 -8.00 -9.99 -4.20
CA ARG A 6 -7.93 -11.41 -3.82
C ARG A 6 -7.99 -11.63 -2.31
N VAL A 7 -7.44 -10.73 -1.52
CA VAL A 7 -7.37 -10.85 -0.06
C VAL A 7 -8.53 -10.19 0.66
N LEU A 8 -9.40 -9.50 -0.06
CA LEU A 8 -10.57 -8.82 0.51
C LEU A 8 -11.44 -9.71 1.41
N PRO A 9 -11.71 -11.00 1.08
CA PRO A 9 -12.51 -11.87 1.94
C PRO A 9 -11.94 -12.10 3.34
N TYR A 10 -10.65 -11.88 3.53
CA TYR A 10 -9.95 -12.06 4.81
C TYR A 10 -9.92 -10.79 5.66
N LEU A 11 -10.40 -9.65 5.12
CA LEU A 11 -10.40 -8.40 5.86
C LEU A 11 -11.47 -8.40 6.96
N ALA A 12 -11.08 -8.00 8.17
CA ALA A 12 -12.01 -7.81 9.28
C ALA A 12 -13.04 -6.70 8.96
N PRO A 13 -14.24 -6.72 9.59
CA PRO A 13 -15.28 -5.70 9.33
C PRO A 13 -14.83 -4.26 9.56
N ASP A 14 -13.92 -4.03 10.51
CA ASP A 14 -13.34 -2.72 10.84
C ASP A 14 -11.89 -2.58 10.36
N GLY A 15 -11.46 -3.47 9.47
CA GLY A 15 -10.09 -3.51 8.96
C GLY A 15 -9.75 -2.36 8.03
N VAL A 16 -8.46 -2.22 7.76
CA VAL A 16 -7.93 -1.24 6.81
C VAL A 16 -7.16 -1.95 5.71
N MET A 17 -7.47 -1.64 4.48
CA MET A 17 -6.73 -2.10 3.32
C MET A 17 -5.89 -0.95 2.77
N VAL A 18 -4.59 -1.17 2.64
CA VAL A 18 -3.65 -0.22 2.04
C VAL A 18 -3.15 -0.79 0.73
N SER A 19 -3.28 -0.04 -0.34
CA SER A 19 -2.89 -0.49 -1.67
C SER A 19 -2.25 0.63 -2.47
N ALA A 20 -1.25 0.28 -3.28
CA ALA A 20 -0.67 1.18 -4.28
C ALA A 20 -1.62 1.39 -5.45
N THR A 21 -1.51 2.54 -6.12
CA THR A 21 -2.26 2.83 -7.35
C THR A 21 -1.63 2.23 -8.59
N THR A 22 -0.32 2.05 -8.60
CA THR A 22 0.39 1.49 -9.75
C THR A 22 -0.04 0.06 -10.02
N SER A 23 -0.28 -0.22 -11.27
CA SER A 23 -0.73 -1.52 -11.75
C SER A 23 0.34 -2.12 -12.68
N ILE A 24 0.73 -3.36 -12.36
CA ILE A 24 1.42 -4.23 -13.32
C ILE A 24 0.35 -5.17 -13.86
N GLN A 25 0.15 -5.14 -15.18
CA GLN A 25 -0.87 -5.98 -15.79
C GLN A 25 -0.54 -7.46 -15.59
N PRO A 26 -1.45 -8.26 -15.02
CA PRO A 26 -1.24 -9.70 -14.90
C PRO A 26 -1.06 -10.35 -16.28
N ILE A 27 -0.21 -11.36 -16.36
CA ILE A 27 0.06 -12.07 -17.63
C ILE A 27 -1.26 -12.61 -18.25
N THR A 28 -2.13 -13.13 -17.42
CA THR A 28 -3.44 -13.63 -17.85
C THR A 28 -4.31 -12.54 -18.45
N ALA A 29 -4.26 -11.33 -17.91
CA ALA A 29 -4.98 -10.17 -18.44
C ALA A 29 -4.34 -9.65 -19.73
N ALA A 30 -3.01 -9.70 -19.85
CA ALA A 30 -2.29 -9.30 -21.06
C ALA A 30 -2.60 -10.21 -22.24
N LEU A 31 -2.92 -11.48 -21.99
CA LEU A 31 -3.30 -12.47 -23.00
C LEU A 31 -4.82 -12.53 -23.25
N SER A 32 -5.60 -11.77 -22.47
CA SER A 32 -7.06 -11.71 -22.59
C SER A 32 -7.49 -10.66 -23.61
N SER A 33 -8.68 -10.87 -24.20
CA SER A 33 -9.35 -9.83 -25.00
C SER A 33 -9.90 -8.68 -24.15
N GLU A 34 -10.01 -8.87 -22.83
CA GLU A 34 -10.45 -7.84 -21.90
C GLU A 34 -9.24 -7.26 -21.13
N PRO A 35 -8.92 -5.98 -21.31
CA PRO A 35 -7.80 -5.38 -20.60
C PRO A 35 -8.08 -5.24 -19.10
N TYR A 36 -7.04 -5.44 -18.28
CA TYR A 36 -7.12 -5.14 -16.86
C TYR A 36 -7.15 -3.62 -16.63
N LEU A 37 -8.20 -3.14 -15.97
CA LEU A 37 -8.37 -1.73 -15.63
C LEU A 37 -8.20 -1.52 -14.13
N ALA A 38 -7.06 -0.98 -13.71
CA ALA A 38 -6.76 -0.73 -12.30
C ALA A 38 -7.79 0.17 -11.63
N LYS A 39 -8.26 1.20 -12.33
CA LYS A 39 -9.30 2.12 -11.80
C LYS A 39 -10.61 1.41 -11.51
N ALA A 40 -11.04 0.48 -12.38
CA ALA A 40 -12.25 -0.30 -12.16
C ALA A 40 -12.10 -1.25 -10.97
N THR A 41 -10.93 -1.86 -10.78
CA THR A 41 -10.63 -2.69 -9.63
C THR A 41 -10.67 -1.90 -8.33
N VAL A 42 -10.08 -0.70 -8.30
CA VAL A 42 -10.11 0.19 -7.12
C VAL A 42 -11.53 0.59 -6.78
N ALA A 43 -12.34 1.00 -7.76
CA ALA A 43 -13.74 1.37 -7.53
C ALA A 43 -14.56 0.19 -6.99
N SER A 44 -14.37 -1.00 -7.54
CA SER A 44 -15.01 -2.22 -7.08
C SER A 44 -14.60 -2.60 -5.65
N LEU A 45 -13.33 -2.43 -5.28
CA LEU A 45 -12.83 -2.67 -3.94
C LEU A 45 -13.48 -1.71 -2.93
N ASP A 46 -13.52 -0.43 -3.25
CA ASP A 46 -14.11 0.58 -2.38
C ASP A 46 -15.59 0.30 -2.13
N GLU A 47 -16.35 -0.01 -3.17
CA GLU A 47 -17.76 -0.39 -3.07
C GLU A 47 -17.95 -1.66 -2.21
N ARG A 48 -17.16 -2.70 -2.45
CA ARG A 48 -17.24 -3.96 -1.71
C ARG A 48 -16.88 -3.81 -0.25
N LEU A 49 -15.92 -2.95 0.07
CA LEU A 49 -15.54 -2.63 1.45
C LEU A 49 -16.68 -1.91 2.17
N ASN A 50 -17.31 -0.95 1.53
CA ASN A 50 -18.44 -0.22 2.09
C ASN A 50 -19.63 -1.14 2.38
N VAL A 51 -19.98 -2.03 1.47
CA VAL A 51 -21.06 -3.00 1.64
C VAL A 51 -20.74 -4.01 2.74
N ARG A 52 -19.54 -4.61 2.71
CA ARG A 52 -19.12 -5.67 3.63
C ARG A 52 -19.09 -5.22 5.08
N ALA A 53 -18.60 -4.01 5.33
CA ALA A 53 -18.35 -3.52 6.68
C ALA A 53 -19.39 -2.53 7.20
N GLY A 54 -20.46 -2.29 6.45
CA GLY A 54 -21.41 -1.23 6.80
C GLY A 54 -20.75 0.14 6.91
N GLY A 55 -19.74 0.40 6.07
CA GLY A 55 -18.98 1.64 6.03
C GLY A 55 -17.88 1.78 7.09
N ARG A 56 -17.59 0.74 7.86
CA ARG A 56 -16.54 0.77 8.90
C ARG A 56 -15.15 0.40 8.40
N ALA A 57 -15.05 -0.40 7.36
CA ALA A 57 -13.76 -0.70 6.75
C ALA A 57 -13.24 0.51 5.98
N ARG A 58 -11.93 0.69 6.00
CA ARG A 58 -11.27 1.78 5.29
C ARG A 58 -10.36 1.25 4.20
N PHE A 59 -10.35 1.97 3.09
CA PHE A 59 -9.43 1.73 2.01
C PHE A 59 -8.49 2.93 1.85
N VAL A 60 -7.19 2.70 2.06
CA VAL A 60 -6.16 3.72 1.90
C VAL A 60 -5.46 3.45 0.57
N LEU A 61 -5.69 4.34 -0.38
CA LEU A 61 -5.06 4.27 -1.69
C LEU A 61 -3.82 5.16 -1.71
N VAL A 62 -2.67 4.56 -1.97
CA VAL A 62 -1.38 5.26 -1.99
C VAL A 62 -0.98 5.53 -3.43
N ASP A 63 -0.83 6.81 -3.78
CA ASP A 63 -0.20 7.20 -5.04
C ASP A 63 1.31 6.95 -4.95
N ASP A 64 1.70 5.73 -5.22
CA ASP A 64 3.08 5.27 -5.09
C ASP A 64 4.01 5.93 -6.11
N GLU A 65 3.52 6.28 -7.29
CA GLU A 65 4.33 7.01 -8.27
C GLU A 65 4.74 8.39 -7.76
N ALA A 66 3.79 9.13 -7.20
CA ALA A 66 4.07 10.45 -6.63
C ALA A 66 5.05 10.36 -5.44
N VAL A 67 4.89 9.39 -4.56
CA VAL A 67 5.78 9.20 -3.41
C VAL A 67 7.16 8.72 -3.86
N LEU A 68 7.22 7.70 -4.71
CA LEU A 68 8.49 7.09 -5.13
C LEU A 68 9.32 7.99 -6.04
N SER A 69 8.67 8.89 -6.81
CA SER A 69 9.41 9.90 -7.58
C SER A 69 10.21 10.85 -6.68
N GLN A 70 9.69 11.16 -5.50
CA GLN A 70 10.39 12.00 -4.52
C GLN A 70 11.51 11.23 -3.81
N VAL A 71 11.33 9.95 -3.58
CA VAL A 71 12.36 9.07 -3.00
C VAL A 71 13.45 8.74 -4.03
N GLY A 72 13.08 8.69 -5.30
CA GLY A 72 14.00 8.41 -6.41
C GLY A 72 14.26 6.93 -6.66
N ASN A 73 13.56 6.02 -6.00
CA ASN A 73 13.78 4.58 -6.19
C ASN A 73 12.53 3.75 -5.83
N ARG A 74 12.05 2.95 -6.78
CA ARG A 74 10.88 2.09 -6.59
C ARG A 74 11.09 0.93 -5.60
N LYS A 75 12.32 0.61 -5.24
CA LYS A 75 12.64 -0.45 -4.27
C LYS A 75 12.15 -0.12 -2.85
N ALA A 76 11.81 1.13 -2.58
CA ALA A 76 11.21 1.57 -1.31
C ALA A 76 9.68 1.34 -1.22
N LEU A 77 9.03 0.79 -2.24
CA LEU A 77 7.57 0.65 -2.27
C LEU A 77 7.00 -0.07 -1.04
N ASN A 78 7.58 -1.20 -0.67
CA ASN A 78 7.09 -1.97 0.47
C ASN A 78 7.19 -1.17 1.78
N THR A 79 8.28 -0.44 1.96
CA THR A 79 8.47 0.44 3.13
C THR A 79 7.44 1.57 3.15
N VAL A 80 7.16 2.16 2.00
CA VAL A 80 6.13 3.21 1.86
C VAL A 80 4.75 2.66 2.27
N LEU A 81 4.36 1.50 1.76
CA LEU A 81 3.07 0.90 2.08
C LEU A 81 2.97 0.53 3.56
N LEU A 82 4.02 -0.03 4.16
CA LEU A 82 4.08 -0.31 5.60
C LEU A 82 3.97 0.97 6.43
N ALA A 83 4.64 2.04 6.04
CA ALA A 83 4.56 3.31 6.74
C ALA A 83 3.14 3.89 6.71
N PHE A 84 2.46 3.84 5.58
CA PHE A 84 1.05 4.24 5.50
C PHE A 84 0.15 3.35 6.37
N ALA A 85 0.39 2.04 6.38
CA ALA A 85 -0.36 1.11 7.23
C ALA A 85 -0.20 1.44 8.72
N LEU A 86 1.02 1.75 9.17
CA LEU A 86 1.28 2.15 10.57
C LEU A 86 0.63 3.49 10.92
N LYS A 87 0.58 4.42 9.98
CA LYS A 87 -0.11 5.71 10.20
C LYS A 87 -1.61 5.56 10.42
N THR A 88 -2.22 4.45 10.01
CA THR A 88 -3.65 4.21 10.29
C THR A 88 -3.96 4.01 11.76
N GLY A 89 -2.97 3.69 12.58
CA GLY A 89 -3.13 3.44 14.02
C GLY A 89 -3.73 2.08 14.37
N HIS A 90 -3.93 1.18 13.40
CA HIS A 90 -4.50 -0.15 13.63
C HIS A 90 -3.48 -1.18 14.12
N LEU A 91 -2.19 -0.89 14.00
CA LEU A 91 -1.11 -1.75 14.45
C LEU A 91 -0.45 -1.12 15.69
N PRO A 92 -0.03 -1.93 16.69
CA PRO A 92 0.60 -1.43 17.91
C PRO A 92 2.08 -1.09 17.72
N LEU A 93 2.42 -0.51 16.58
CA LEU A 93 3.78 -0.16 16.18
C LEU A 93 3.80 1.29 15.66
N SER A 94 4.90 1.98 15.92
CA SER A 94 5.12 3.34 15.46
C SER A 94 6.00 3.39 14.20
N LEU A 95 6.08 4.57 13.57
CA LEU A 95 7.04 4.80 12.50
C LEU A 95 8.49 4.68 12.98
N ASP A 96 8.77 5.04 14.24
CA ASP A 96 10.11 4.86 14.82
C ASP A 96 10.46 3.38 14.96
N ASP A 97 9.51 2.53 15.31
CA ASP A 97 9.70 1.07 15.31
C ASP A 97 10.06 0.57 13.90
N LEU A 98 9.42 1.11 12.87
CA LEU A 98 9.74 0.77 11.48
C LEU A 98 11.16 1.25 11.10
N ARG A 99 11.55 2.45 11.52
CA ARG A 99 12.91 2.96 11.31
C ARG A 99 13.95 2.05 11.95
N ASP A 100 13.73 1.60 13.16
CA ASP A 100 14.63 0.68 13.87
C ASP A 100 14.72 -0.67 13.16
N ALA A 101 13.60 -1.19 12.68
CA ALA A 101 13.57 -2.44 11.91
C ALA A 101 14.34 -2.30 10.58
N VAL A 102 14.22 -1.17 9.91
CA VAL A 102 14.98 -0.87 8.68
C VAL A 102 16.48 -0.89 8.97
N ARG A 103 16.92 -0.24 10.04
CA ARG A 103 18.34 -0.23 10.42
C ARG A 103 18.87 -1.62 10.74
N ALA A 104 18.04 -2.47 11.35
CA ALA A 104 18.43 -3.82 11.76
C ALA A 104 18.38 -4.86 10.65
N CYS A 105 17.42 -4.77 9.73
CA CYS A 105 17.08 -5.85 8.81
C CYS A 105 17.40 -5.54 7.34
N VAL A 106 17.43 -4.28 6.95
CA VAL A 106 17.66 -3.88 5.55
C VAL A 106 19.15 -3.85 5.24
N LYS A 107 19.52 -4.28 4.04
CA LYS A 107 20.93 -4.21 3.61
C LYS A 107 21.45 -2.77 3.72
N PRO A 108 22.70 -2.57 4.21
CA PRO A 108 23.24 -1.23 4.50
C PRO A 108 23.08 -0.22 3.34
N ARG A 109 23.25 -0.68 2.11
CA ARG A 109 23.13 0.19 0.91
C ARG A 109 21.72 0.74 0.67
N PHE A 110 20.69 0.17 1.31
CA PHE A 110 19.29 0.58 1.15
C PHE A 110 18.71 1.24 2.41
N VAL A 111 19.46 1.32 3.51
CA VAL A 111 18.96 1.86 4.78
C VAL A 111 18.54 3.33 4.62
N GLU A 112 19.43 4.17 4.09
CA GLU A 112 19.15 5.61 3.91
C GLU A 112 17.94 5.84 3.00
N LEU A 113 17.82 5.07 1.92
CA LEU A 113 16.70 5.13 1.00
C LEU A 113 15.37 4.85 1.71
N ASN A 114 15.33 3.79 2.51
CA ASN A 114 14.12 3.39 3.22
C ASN A 114 13.78 4.36 4.36
N LEU A 115 14.77 4.89 5.08
CA LEU A 115 14.54 5.91 6.10
C LEU A 115 13.97 7.20 5.48
N ALA A 116 14.51 7.63 4.34
CA ALA A 116 13.99 8.78 3.62
C ALA A 116 12.52 8.57 3.17
N ALA A 117 12.18 7.36 2.75
CA ALA A 117 10.81 7.00 2.39
C ALA A 117 9.86 7.10 3.60
N ILE A 118 10.26 6.64 4.78
CA ILE A 118 9.47 6.74 6.01
C ILE A 118 9.26 8.21 6.39
N ASP A 119 10.31 9.02 6.35
CA ASP A 119 10.23 10.44 6.69
C ASP A 119 9.28 11.18 5.74
N LEU A 120 9.32 10.84 4.46
CA LEU A 120 8.42 11.42 3.47
C LEU A 120 6.95 11.05 3.75
N VAL A 121 6.67 9.80 4.08
CA VAL A 121 5.31 9.36 4.44
C VAL A 121 4.84 10.03 5.74
N GLU A 122 5.70 10.18 6.73
CA GLU A 122 5.38 10.85 7.99
C GLU A 122 4.97 12.31 7.77
N SER A 123 5.60 12.99 6.82
CA SER A 123 5.28 14.39 6.48
C SER A 123 3.97 14.56 5.72
N LYS A 124 3.40 13.50 5.17
CA LYS A 124 2.12 13.54 4.46
C LYS A 124 0.94 13.43 5.43
N GLU A 125 -0.06 14.22 5.21
CA GLU A 125 -1.34 14.17 5.95
C GLU A 125 -2.30 13.11 5.42
#